data_792d097128f55b2f6f1536e33f677913
#
_entry.id   792d097128f55b2f6f1536e33f677913
#
_cell.length_a   1.000
_cell.length_b   1.000
_cell.length_c   1.000
_cell.angle_alpha   90.00
_cell.angle_beta   90.00
_cell.angle_gamma   90.00
#
_symmetry.space_group_name_H-M   'P 1'
#
loop_
_entity.id
_entity.type
_entity.pdbx_description
1 polymer ?
#
loop_
_entity_poly.entity_id
_entity_poly.type
_entity_poly.pdbx_seq_one_letter_code
_entity_poly.pdbx_strand_id
1 'polypeptide(L)'
;MIQLLLVTDIFGVCAGLSRLLQDLTPVDAAVQLIDPYQGKRQQFADEAQAYAAYSAQCGHDTYAATVQQALQNAARPFDVAIGFSAGATALWRALAQADAGLVKQAVLFYPGQIHQHLALTPAVQMQVIFGHSEPHFAVADICNQLQQKPGVTAVSTDYAHGFMNPASQAFAEAGYQHQLDKLICLTAPG
;
A
#
# COMPACT_ATOMS: atom_id res chain seq x y z
N MET A 1 -8.38 19.78 -5.36
CA MET A 1 -7.26 19.13 -4.63
C MET A 1 -7.74 17.78 -4.14
N ILE A 2 -7.13 16.72 -4.63
CA ILE A 2 -7.43 15.31 -4.32
C ILE A 2 -6.96 14.99 -2.89
N GLN A 3 -7.70 14.13 -2.18
CA GLN A 3 -7.29 13.62 -0.87
C GLN A 3 -6.63 12.24 -1.07
N LEU A 4 -5.34 12.14 -0.84
CA LEU A 4 -4.56 10.93 -1.02
C LEU A 4 -4.10 10.40 0.34
N LEU A 5 -4.44 9.14 0.65
CA LEU A 5 -3.84 8.41 1.77
C LEU A 5 -2.71 7.52 1.23
N LEU A 6 -1.53 7.62 1.81
CA LEU A 6 -0.37 6.80 1.46
C LEU A 6 0.11 6.03 2.70
N VAL A 7 0.12 4.71 2.61
CA VAL A 7 0.52 3.80 3.70
C VAL A 7 1.78 3.05 3.28
N THR A 8 2.90 3.33 3.94
CA THR A 8 4.23 2.87 3.52
C THR A 8 4.44 1.38 3.78
N ASP A 9 5.48 0.84 3.18
CA ASP A 9 6.05 -0.45 3.57
C ASP A 9 6.90 -0.36 4.86
N ILE A 10 7.65 -1.42 5.15
CA ILE A 10 8.52 -1.52 6.33
C ILE A 10 9.70 -0.54 6.33
N PHE A 11 10.01 0.11 5.20
CA PHE A 11 11.06 1.14 5.14
C PHE A 11 10.58 2.50 5.67
N GLY A 12 9.26 2.72 5.77
CA GLY A 12 8.69 3.96 6.33
C GLY A 12 9.10 5.20 5.54
N VAL A 13 9.39 6.29 6.26
CA VAL A 13 9.85 7.55 5.67
C VAL A 13 11.32 7.41 5.27
N CYS A 14 11.59 7.04 4.04
CA CYS A 14 12.90 6.79 3.46
C CYS A 14 13.14 7.60 2.17
N ALA A 15 14.31 7.46 1.55
CA ALA A 15 14.62 8.13 0.30
C ALA A 15 13.70 7.69 -0.85
N GLY A 16 13.31 6.41 -0.88
CA GLY A 16 12.39 5.87 -1.88
C GLY A 16 11.00 6.50 -1.81
N LEU A 17 10.47 6.67 -0.59
CA LEU A 17 9.21 7.41 -0.38
C LEU A 17 9.33 8.86 -0.84
N SER A 18 10.46 9.53 -0.55
CA SER A 18 10.69 10.91 -0.98
C SER A 18 10.64 11.04 -2.50
N ARG A 19 11.21 10.07 -3.23
CA ARG A 19 11.12 10.00 -4.69
C ARG A 19 9.67 9.85 -5.15
N LEU A 20 8.92 8.88 -4.60
CA LEU A 20 7.52 8.66 -4.96
C LEU A 20 6.67 9.92 -4.77
N LEU A 21 6.83 10.62 -3.64
CA LEU A 21 6.10 11.87 -3.37
C LEU A 21 6.49 12.97 -4.37
N GLN A 22 7.74 13.06 -4.76
CA GLN A 22 8.22 13.99 -5.79
C GLN A 22 7.63 13.65 -7.16
N ASP A 23 7.63 12.38 -7.55
CA ASP A 23 7.12 11.93 -8.84
C ASP A 23 5.58 12.04 -8.92
N LEU A 24 4.87 12.03 -7.79
CA LEU A 24 3.44 12.32 -7.69
C LEU A 24 3.11 13.82 -7.65
N THR A 25 4.09 14.72 -7.65
CA THR A 25 3.86 16.19 -7.63
C THR A 25 2.95 16.71 -8.75
N PRO A 26 2.90 16.11 -9.98
CA PRO A 26 1.92 16.51 -11.00
C PRO A 26 0.46 16.35 -10.56
N VAL A 27 0.20 15.52 -9.55
CA VAL A 27 -1.12 15.36 -8.95
C VAL A 27 -1.32 16.47 -7.91
N ASP A 28 -2.34 17.33 -8.13
CA ASP A 28 -2.74 18.33 -7.12
C ASP A 28 -3.45 17.63 -5.95
N ALA A 29 -2.67 17.05 -5.03
CA ALA A 29 -3.17 16.25 -3.93
C ALA A 29 -2.69 16.73 -2.56
N ALA A 30 -3.62 16.72 -1.59
CA ALA A 30 -3.27 16.72 -0.18
C ALA A 30 -2.95 15.27 0.26
N VAL A 31 -1.70 15.00 0.60
CA VAL A 31 -1.24 13.66 0.97
C VAL A 31 -1.23 13.51 2.49
N GLN A 32 -2.01 12.56 2.99
CA GLN A 32 -1.84 12.05 4.36
C GLN A 32 -0.97 10.81 4.31
N LEU A 33 0.14 10.85 5.04
CA LEU A 33 1.10 9.75 5.11
C LEU A 33 0.96 8.99 6.42
N ILE A 34 0.92 7.66 6.32
CA ILE A 34 0.97 6.73 7.46
C ILE A 34 2.19 5.83 7.28
N ASP A 35 3.04 5.77 8.29
CA ASP A 35 4.22 4.93 8.34
C ASP A 35 4.36 4.26 9.72
N PRO A 36 5.13 3.16 9.85
CA PRO A 36 5.22 2.42 11.10
C PRO A 36 6.09 3.11 12.18
N TYR A 37 6.73 4.24 11.87
CA TYR A 37 7.72 4.90 12.75
C TYR A 37 7.32 6.31 13.16
N GLN A 38 6.03 6.68 13.01
CA GLN A 38 5.49 7.98 13.44
C GLN A 38 6.19 9.18 12.77
N GLY A 39 6.46 9.08 11.48
CA GLY A 39 7.10 10.12 10.67
C GLY A 39 8.61 10.20 10.84
N LYS A 40 9.22 9.36 11.65
CA LYS A 40 10.68 9.37 11.82
C LYS A 40 11.37 8.81 10.58
N ARG A 41 12.27 9.59 10.00
CA ARG A 41 13.05 9.16 8.83
C ARG A 41 13.89 7.95 9.17
N GLN A 42 13.84 6.96 8.29
CA GLN A 42 14.57 5.70 8.43
C GLN A 42 15.66 5.57 7.36
N GLN A 43 16.71 4.85 7.72
CA GLN A 43 17.79 4.46 6.81
C GLN A 43 18.26 3.05 7.21
N PHE A 44 17.69 2.05 6.58
CA PHE A 44 18.06 0.65 6.79
C PHE A 44 19.04 0.19 5.73
N ALA A 45 19.92 -0.73 6.10
CA ALA A 45 20.91 -1.30 5.19
C ALA A 45 20.26 -2.29 4.19
N ASP A 46 19.20 -2.98 4.63
CA ASP A 46 18.49 -4.01 3.85
C ASP A 46 17.08 -4.27 4.41
N GLU A 47 16.34 -5.13 3.73
CA GLU A 47 15.00 -5.58 4.13
C GLU A 47 14.99 -6.30 5.48
N ALA A 48 16.02 -7.07 5.82
CA ALA A 48 16.08 -7.81 7.07
C ALA A 48 16.15 -6.85 8.27
N GLN A 49 16.96 -5.81 8.17
CA GLN A 49 17.04 -4.75 9.19
C GLN A 49 15.73 -3.98 9.29
N ALA A 50 15.14 -3.60 8.14
CA ALA A 50 13.86 -2.90 8.11
C ALA A 50 12.74 -3.75 8.75
N TYR A 51 12.68 -5.05 8.44
CA TYR A 51 11.67 -5.96 8.99
C TYR A 51 11.86 -6.19 10.51
N ALA A 52 13.10 -6.33 10.98
CA ALA A 52 13.38 -6.43 12.40
C ALA A 52 12.95 -5.18 13.18
N ALA A 53 13.24 -3.99 12.63
CA ALA A 53 12.81 -2.72 13.22
C ALA A 53 11.28 -2.57 13.21
N TYR A 54 10.63 -2.88 12.08
CA TYR A 54 9.18 -2.87 11.95
C TYR A 54 8.51 -3.80 12.99
N SER A 55 8.99 -5.04 13.09
CA SER A 55 8.44 -6.03 14.02
C SER A 55 8.59 -5.62 15.49
N ALA A 56 9.71 -4.98 15.83
CA ALA A 56 9.99 -4.54 17.20
C ALA A 56 9.23 -3.25 17.59
N GLN A 57 8.98 -2.34 16.65
CA GLN A 57 8.45 -1.00 16.96
C GLN A 57 6.96 -0.85 16.66
N CYS A 58 6.41 -1.63 15.73
CA CYS A 58 5.03 -1.51 15.29
C CYS A 58 4.36 -2.88 15.16
N GLY A 59 4.80 -3.71 14.21
CA GLY A 59 4.18 -4.99 13.88
C GLY A 59 2.85 -4.83 13.14
N HIS A 60 2.33 -5.96 12.65
CA HIS A 60 1.18 -5.97 11.73
C HIS A 60 -0.13 -5.49 12.36
N ASP A 61 -0.38 -5.82 13.63
CA ASP A 61 -1.65 -5.48 14.29
C ASP A 61 -1.70 -4.00 14.67
N THR A 62 -0.61 -3.48 15.23
CA THR A 62 -0.52 -2.04 15.56
C THR A 62 -0.59 -1.20 14.29
N TYR A 63 0.06 -1.65 13.20
CA TYR A 63 0.02 -0.92 11.95
C TYR A 63 -1.39 -0.86 11.35
N ALA A 64 -2.13 -1.98 11.36
CA ALA A 64 -3.51 -2.00 10.92
C ALA A 64 -4.41 -1.09 11.78
N ALA A 65 -4.23 -1.10 13.11
CA ALA A 65 -4.96 -0.22 14.02
C ALA A 65 -4.64 1.27 13.77
N THR A 66 -3.36 1.60 13.49
CA THR A 66 -2.94 2.97 13.15
C THR A 66 -3.62 3.46 11.87
N VAL A 67 -3.68 2.62 10.82
CA VAL A 67 -4.36 2.96 9.57
C VAL A 67 -5.87 3.12 9.80
N GLN A 68 -6.49 2.22 10.57
CA GLN A 68 -7.91 2.30 10.92
C GLN A 68 -8.24 3.60 11.65
N GLN A 69 -7.44 3.98 12.63
CA GLN A 69 -7.61 5.23 13.36
C GLN A 69 -7.47 6.46 12.45
N ALA A 70 -6.52 6.43 11.51
CA ALA A 70 -6.35 7.50 10.53
C ALA A 70 -7.58 7.67 9.61
N LEU A 71 -8.19 6.55 9.19
CA LEU A 71 -9.42 6.58 8.40
C LEU A 71 -10.60 7.14 9.22
N GLN A 72 -10.76 6.73 10.48
CA GLN A 72 -11.83 7.21 11.37
C GLN A 72 -11.71 8.70 11.70
N ASN A 73 -10.48 9.21 11.83
CA ASN A 73 -10.19 10.60 12.16
C ASN A 73 -10.10 11.52 10.92
N ALA A 74 -10.31 10.99 9.73
CA ALA A 74 -10.21 11.77 8.50
C ALA A 74 -11.29 12.86 8.47
N ALA A 75 -10.88 14.12 8.33
CA ALA A 75 -11.82 15.24 8.22
C ALA A 75 -12.63 15.23 6.90
N ARG A 76 -12.14 14.51 5.90
CA ARG A 76 -12.75 14.36 4.57
C ARG A 76 -12.44 12.96 4.03
N PRO A 77 -13.32 12.36 3.22
CA PRO A 77 -13.02 11.11 2.53
C PRO A 77 -11.77 11.22 1.66
N PHE A 78 -11.03 10.13 1.55
CA PHE A 78 -9.92 10.02 0.61
C PHE A 78 -10.44 9.64 -0.79
N ASP A 79 -9.92 10.32 -1.80
CA ASP A 79 -10.21 9.98 -3.19
C ASP A 79 -9.48 8.68 -3.58
N VAL A 80 -8.21 8.56 -3.16
CA VAL A 80 -7.39 7.37 -3.40
C VAL A 80 -6.62 7.01 -2.13
N ALA A 81 -6.58 5.72 -1.78
CA ALA A 81 -5.69 5.17 -0.78
C ALA A 81 -4.68 4.21 -1.43
N ILE A 82 -3.39 4.40 -1.16
CA ILE A 82 -2.31 3.59 -1.71
C ILE A 82 -1.56 2.93 -0.57
N GLY A 83 -1.37 1.62 -0.63
CA GLY A 83 -0.59 0.87 0.36
C GLY A 83 0.50 0.03 -0.27
N PHE A 84 1.63 -0.13 0.44
CA PHE A 84 2.77 -0.92 0.00
C PHE A 84 3.12 -1.99 1.03
N SER A 85 3.29 -3.25 0.61
CA SER A 85 3.74 -4.38 1.42
C SER A 85 2.97 -4.53 2.75
N ALA A 86 3.62 -4.35 3.90
CA ALA A 86 2.98 -4.36 5.22
C ALA A 86 1.87 -3.29 5.33
N GLY A 87 2.08 -2.10 4.76
CA GLY A 87 1.08 -1.04 4.70
C GLY A 87 -0.10 -1.39 3.81
N ALA A 88 0.12 -2.11 2.71
CA ALA A 88 -0.96 -2.62 1.87
C ALA A 88 -1.84 -3.61 2.62
N THR A 89 -1.25 -4.53 3.39
CA THR A 89 -2.00 -5.45 4.24
C THR A 89 -2.73 -4.71 5.38
N ALA A 90 -2.07 -3.73 6.00
CA ALA A 90 -2.69 -2.89 7.03
C ALA A 90 -3.90 -2.12 6.49
N LEU A 91 -3.78 -1.55 5.28
CA LEU A 91 -4.86 -0.84 4.60
C LEU A 91 -6.02 -1.77 4.22
N TRP A 92 -5.75 -2.99 3.71
CA TRP A 92 -6.77 -4.01 3.49
C TRP A 92 -7.60 -4.30 4.74
N ARG A 93 -6.92 -4.53 5.86
CA ARG A 93 -7.54 -4.83 7.16
C ARG A 93 -8.38 -3.66 7.68
N ALA A 94 -7.84 -2.45 7.57
CA ALA A 94 -8.51 -1.23 8.03
C ALA A 94 -9.75 -0.91 7.19
N LEU A 95 -9.67 -1.02 5.85
CA LEU A 95 -10.80 -0.79 4.94
C LEU A 95 -11.94 -1.78 5.13
N ALA A 96 -11.65 -3.02 5.57
CA ALA A 96 -12.69 -4.01 5.86
C ALA A 96 -13.51 -3.67 7.12
N GLN A 97 -13.03 -2.75 7.96
CA GLN A 97 -13.68 -2.29 9.19
C GLN A 97 -14.11 -0.82 9.11
N ALA A 98 -13.82 -0.16 8.01
CA ALA A 98 -14.12 1.25 7.80
C ALA A 98 -15.57 1.43 7.32
N ASP A 99 -16.14 2.57 7.65
CA ASP A 99 -17.43 2.98 7.10
C ASP A 99 -17.33 3.17 5.58
N ALA A 100 -18.41 2.81 4.88
CA ALA A 100 -18.47 2.98 3.43
C ALA A 100 -18.34 4.46 3.05
N GLY A 101 -17.54 4.72 2.02
CA GLY A 101 -17.35 6.08 1.47
C GLY A 101 -16.20 6.87 2.10
N LEU A 102 -15.51 6.36 3.12
CA LEU A 102 -14.29 7.00 3.64
C LEU A 102 -13.12 6.97 2.62
N VAL A 103 -13.12 5.99 1.74
CA VAL A 103 -12.16 5.88 0.64
C VAL A 103 -12.95 5.53 -0.63
N LYS A 104 -12.74 6.26 -1.73
CA LYS A 104 -13.44 6.00 -3.00
C LYS A 104 -12.81 4.82 -3.74
N GLN A 105 -11.48 4.75 -3.76
CA GLN A 105 -10.74 3.66 -4.41
C GLN A 105 -9.39 3.43 -3.75
N ALA A 106 -8.87 2.20 -3.84
CA ALA A 106 -7.60 1.83 -3.24
C ALA A 106 -6.70 1.06 -4.22
N VAL A 107 -5.38 1.23 -4.06
CA VAL A 107 -4.36 0.44 -4.76
C VAL A 107 -3.42 -0.18 -3.74
N LEU A 108 -3.31 -1.50 -3.77
CA LEU A 108 -2.46 -2.26 -2.87
C LEU A 108 -1.33 -2.92 -3.63
N PHE A 109 -0.11 -2.54 -3.34
CA PHE A 109 1.09 -3.14 -3.94
C PHE A 109 1.65 -4.25 -3.04
N TYR A 110 1.76 -5.44 -3.59
CA TYR A 110 2.36 -6.66 -3.01
C TYR A 110 2.06 -6.86 -1.51
N PRO A 111 0.78 -6.98 -1.09
CA PRO A 111 0.40 -7.14 0.32
C PRO A 111 0.80 -8.51 0.86
N GLY A 112 2.00 -8.62 1.46
CA GLY A 112 2.65 -9.90 1.80
C GLY A 112 1.92 -10.75 2.85
N GLN A 113 1.04 -10.18 3.67
CA GLN A 113 0.28 -10.92 4.69
C GLN A 113 -1.22 -11.05 4.34
N ILE A 114 -1.65 -10.64 3.16
CA ILE A 114 -3.08 -10.63 2.79
C ILE A 114 -3.71 -12.04 2.82
N HIS A 115 -2.91 -13.08 2.56
CA HIS A 115 -3.34 -14.48 2.60
C HIS A 115 -3.94 -14.90 3.95
N GLN A 116 -3.55 -14.25 5.04
CA GLN A 116 -4.11 -14.49 6.38
C GLN A 116 -5.43 -13.75 6.62
N HIS A 117 -5.83 -12.85 5.72
CA HIS A 117 -6.96 -11.94 5.89
C HIS A 117 -7.98 -12.03 4.75
N LEU A 118 -8.01 -13.13 4.03
CA LEU A 118 -8.93 -13.35 2.90
C LEU A 118 -10.40 -13.45 3.30
N ALA A 119 -10.69 -13.73 4.57
CA ALA A 119 -12.06 -13.68 5.08
C ALA A 119 -12.65 -12.26 5.10
N LEU A 120 -11.80 -11.23 5.12
CA LEU A 120 -12.23 -9.84 5.09
C LEU A 120 -12.68 -9.44 3.68
N THR A 121 -13.65 -8.53 3.60
CA THR A 121 -14.15 -7.99 2.32
C THR A 121 -14.34 -6.47 2.45
N PRO A 122 -13.33 -5.67 2.09
CA PRO A 122 -13.46 -4.22 2.06
C PRO A 122 -14.55 -3.77 1.08
N ALA A 123 -15.37 -2.81 1.49
CA ALA A 123 -16.45 -2.25 0.65
C ALA A 123 -15.95 -1.06 -0.19
N VAL A 124 -14.83 -1.23 -0.91
CA VAL A 124 -14.19 -0.18 -1.70
C VAL A 124 -13.71 -0.76 -3.03
N GLN A 125 -13.75 0.03 -4.11
CA GLN A 125 -13.14 -0.36 -5.39
C GLN A 125 -11.62 -0.45 -5.22
N MET A 126 -11.03 -1.59 -5.59
CA MET A 126 -9.65 -1.88 -5.22
C MET A 126 -8.89 -2.61 -6.32
N GLN A 127 -7.64 -2.20 -6.52
CA GLN A 127 -6.66 -2.94 -7.31
C GLN A 127 -5.59 -3.52 -6.38
N VAL A 128 -5.34 -4.81 -6.48
CA VAL A 128 -4.26 -5.50 -5.76
C VAL A 128 -3.24 -5.97 -6.79
N ILE A 129 -2.01 -5.49 -6.66
CA ILE A 129 -0.93 -5.70 -7.63
C ILE A 129 0.21 -6.42 -6.91
N PHE A 130 0.42 -7.68 -7.26
CA PHE A 130 1.50 -8.51 -6.70
C PHE A 130 2.77 -8.47 -7.57
N GLY A 131 3.88 -8.84 -6.96
CA GLY A 131 5.04 -9.35 -7.67
C GLY A 131 4.79 -10.74 -8.26
N HIS A 132 5.77 -11.28 -8.99
CA HIS A 132 5.66 -12.63 -9.58
C HIS A 132 5.58 -13.75 -8.54
N SER A 133 6.09 -13.51 -7.34
CA SER A 133 6.14 -14.50 -6.25
C SER A 133 6.10 -13.85 -4.88
N GLU A 134 5.61 -14.60 -3.91
CA GLU A 134 5.61 -14.25 -2.48
C GLU A 134 6.10 -15.46 -1.66
N PRO A 135 6.83 -15.24 -0.54
CA PRO A 135 7.43 -16.35 0.22
C PRO A 135 6.42 -17.30 0.86
N HIS A 136 5.21 -16.84 1.15
CA HIS A 136 4.26 -17.54 2.02
C HIS A 136 3.02 -18.06 1.30
N PHE A 137 2.85 -17.77 0.02
CA PHE A 137 1.68 -18.22 -0.76
C PHE A 137 1.93 -18.19 -2.27
N ALA A 138 1.15 -18.98 -3.00
CA ALA A 138 1.09 -18.92 -4.45
C ALA A 138 0.28 -17.69 -4.88
N VAL A 139 0.91 -16.74 -5.57
CA VAL A 139 0.28 -15.46 -5.99
C VAL A 139 -0.96 -15.71 -6.84
N ALA A 140 -0.91 -16.68 -7.77
CA ALA A 140 -2.05 -17.00 -8.64
C ALA A 140 -3.29 -17.42 -7.84
N ASP A 141 -3.11 -18.22 -6.79
CA ASP A 141 -4.23 -18.69 -5.95
C ASP A 141 -4.86 -17.55 -5.17
N ILE A 142 -4.04 -16.64 -4.65
CA ILE A 142 -4.53 -15.45 -3.93
C ILE A 142 -5.23 -14.49 -4.88
N CYS A 143 -4.69 -14.25 -6.08
CA CYS A 143 -5.35 -13.45 -7.10
C CYS A 143 -6.73 -14.01 -7.44
N ASN A 144 -6.84 -15.32 -7.68
CA ASN A 144 -8.11 -15.98 -7.97
C ASN A 144 -9.15 -15.80 -6.84
N GLN A 145 -8.73 -15.91 -5.58
CA GLN A 145 -9.61 -15.72 -4.43
C GLN A 145 -10.05 -14.26 -4.27
N LEU A 146 -9.13 -13.31 -4.47
CA LEU A 146 -9.41 -11.88 -4.37
C LEU A 146 -10.38 -11.41 -5.48
N GLN A 147 -10.24 -11.92 -6.69
CA GLN A 147 -11.12 -11.59 -7.82
C GLN A 147 -12.57 -12.06 -7.62
N GLN A 148 -12.84 -12.98 -6.69
CA GLN A 148 -14.20 -13.35 -6.30
C GLN A 148 -14.88 -12.31 -5.38
N LYS A 149 -14.13 -11.33 -4.87
CA LYS A 149 -14.66 -10.31 -3.98
C LYS A 149 -15.22 -9.13 -4.77
N PRO A 150 -16.37 -8.58 -4.37
CA PRO A 150 -16.96 -7.43 -5.05
C PRO A 150 -16.00 -6.24 -5.07
N GLY A 151 -15.83 -5.62 -6.23
CA GLY A 151 -15.01 -4.41 -6.39
C GLY A 151 -13.50 -4.62 -6.34
N VAL A 152 -13.01 -5.86 -6.24
CA VAL A 152 -11.57 -6.17 -6.19
C VAL A 152 -11.09 -6.70 -7.52
N THR A 153 -10.04 -6.09 -8.06
CA THR A 153 -9.22 -6.66 -9.14
C THR A 153 -7.85 -7.04 -8.59
N ALA A 154 -7.34 -8.21 -8.95
CA ALA A 154 -6.04 -8.68 -8.50
C ALA A 154 -5.22 -9.18 -9.68
N VAL A 155 -3.97 -8.73 -9.77
CA VAL A 155 -3.05 -9.10 -10.86
C VAL A 155 -1.64 -9.34 -10.31
N SER A 156 -0.88 -10.19 -10.99
CA SER A 156 0.56 -10.32 -10.79
C SER A 156 1.33 -9.57 -11.88
N THR A 157 2.55 -9.19 -11.56
CA THR A 157 3.53 -8.60 -12.48
C THR A 157 4.75 -9.50 -12.58
N ASP A 158 5.63 -9.23 -13.53
CA ASP A 158 6.91 -9.94 -13.68
C ASP A 158 8.00 -9.45 -12.71
N TYR A 159 7.67 -8.49 -11.83
CA TYR A 159 8.59 -7.91 -10.87
C TYR A 159 8.57 -8.65 -9.53
N ALA A 160 9.60 -8.46 -8.71
CA ALA A 160 9.65 -9.04 -7.37
C ALA A 160 8.89 -8.18 -6.34
N HIS A 161 8.60 -8.75 -5.16
CA HIS A 161 8.06 -8.00 -4.01
C HIS A 161 8.97 -6.80 -3.68
N GLY A 162 8.41 -5.60 -3.53
CA GLY A 162 9.18 -4.39 -3.24
C GLY A 162 9.58 -3.56 -4.46
N PHE A 163 9.18 -3.96 -5.68
CA PHE A 163 9.60 -3.31 -6.92
C PHE A 163 9.27 -1.81 -7.02
N MET A 164 8.35 -1.31 -6.23
CA MET A 164 7.96 0.11 -6.20
C MET A 164 8.87 0.98 -5.31
N ASN A 165 9.71 0.40 -4.45
CA ASN A 165 10.50 1.18 -3.50
C ASN A 165 12.00 1.15 -3.85
N PRO A 166 12.62 2.29 -4.21
CA PRO A 166 14.07 2.38 -4.45
C PRO A 166 14.96 1.98 -3.27
N ALA A 167 14.41 1.88 -2.04
CA ALA A 167 15.15 1.37 -0.89
C ALA A 167 15.19 -0.17 -0.84
N SER A 168 14.34 -0.86 -1.60
CA SER A 168 14.34 -2.30 -1.72
C SER A 168 15.38 -2.79 -2.72
N GLN A 169 16.01 -3.94 -2.44
CA GLN A 169 16.89 -4.62 -3.40
C GLN A 169 16.12 -5.13 -4.64
N ALA A 170 14.81 -5.28 -4.51
CA ALA A 170 13.92 -5.71 -5.59
C ALA A 170 13.42 -4.55 -6.47
N PHE A 171 13.87 -3.32 -6.23
CA PHE A 171 13.43 -2.17 -7.01
C PHE A 171 13.60 -2.38 -8.52
N ALA A 172 12.55 -2.08 -9.28
CA ALA A 172 12.56 -2.19 -10.73
C ALA A 172 12.04 -0.90 -11.37
N GLU A 173 12.93 -0.10 -11.96
CA GLU A 173 12.60 1.20 -12.54
C GLU A 173 11.45 1.12 -13.55
N ALA A 174 11.46 0.14 -14.45
CA ALA A 174 10.40 -0.03 -15.45
C ALA A 174 9.05 -0.34 -14.81
N GLY A 175 9.02 -1.19 -13.77
CA GLY A 175 7.81 -1.50 -13.01
C GLY A 175 7.29 -0.30 -12.24
N TYR A 176 8.20 0.41 -11.59
CA TYR A 176 7.90 1.65 -10.87
C TYR A 176 7.25 2.68 -11.80
N GLN A 177 7.89 2.99 -12.94
CA GLN A 177 7.39 3.99 -13.87
C GLN A 177 6.02 3.61 -14.44
N HIS A 178 5.85 2.34 -14.85
CA HIS A 178 4.57 1.85 -15.36
C HIS A 178 3.43 1.99 -14.34
N GLN A 179 3.69 1.71 -13.07
CA GLN A 179 2.65 1.85 -12.03
C GLN A 179 2.45 3.31 -11.61
N LEU A 180 3.51 4.12 -11.61
CA LEU A 180 3.41 5.55 -11.36
C LEU A 180 2.50 6.24 -12.38
N ASP A 181 2.66 5.95 -13.68
CA ASP A 181 1.81 6.50 -14.74
C ASP A 181 0.33 6.13 -14.51
N LYS A 182 0.05 4.89 -14.08
CA LYS A 182 -1.32 4.48 -13.71
C LYS A 182 -1.85 5.23 -12.49
N LEU A 183 -1.04 5.43 -11.45
CA LEU A 183 -1.43 6.19 -10.26
C LEU A 183 -1.74 7.64 -10.63
N ILE A 184 -0.94 8.28 -11.48
CA ILE A 184 -1.19 9.64 -11.97
C ILE A 184 -2.51 9.69 -12.75
N CYS A 185 -2.76 8.74 -13.66
CA CYS A 185 -4.02 8.67 -14.38
C CYS A 185 -5.23 8.45 -13.45
N LEU A 186 -5.09 7.61 -12.43
CA LEU A 186 -6.14 7.31 -11.45
C LEU A 186 -6.52 8.55 -10.61
N THR A 187 -5.57 9.43 -10.41
CA THR A 187 -5.72 10.66 -9.62
C THR A 187 -6.02 11.89 -10.47
N ALA A 188 -6.09 11.77 -11.79
CA ALA A 188 -6.45 12.88 -12.67
C ALA A 188 -7.92 13.32 -12.42
N PRO A 189 -8.20 14.62 -12.37
CA PRO A 189 -9.57 15.10 -12.29
C PRO A 189 -10.32 14.65 -13.55
N GLY A 190 -11.46 13.97 -13.38
CA GLY A 190 -12.37 13.59 -14.45
C GLY A 190 -13.06 14.80 -15.08
#